data_3cc655a793abe31d2a0477c8898e67ae
#
_entry.id   3cc655a793abe31d2a0477c8898e67ae
#
_cell.length_a   1.000
_cell.length_b   1.000
_cell.length_c   1.000
_cell.angle_alpha   90.00
_cell.angle_beta   90.00
_cell.angle_gamma   90.00
#
_symmetry.space_group_name_H-M   'P 1'
#
loop_
_entity.id
_entity.type
_entity.pdbx_description
1 polymer ?
#
loop_
_entity_poly.entity_id
_entity_poly.type
_entity_poly.pdbx_seq_one_letter_code
_entity_poly.pdbx_strand_id
1 'polypeptide(L)'
;MKFYVEEIAVLKDGASPIAITEKQSENEARASFHQAMASAIINPNVASIHCEAKNSVGGIYESGTWIAPVEPTPEPEPTTDTTDEVVA
;
A
#
# COMPACT_ATOMS: atom_id res chain seq x y z
N MET A 1 11.73 -26.04 -2.94
CA MET A 1 11.69 -24.59 -2.90
C MET A 1 10.42 -24.13 -2.23
N LYS A 2 10.50 -23.11 -1.42
CA LYS A 2 9.34 -22.55 -0.74
C LYS A 2 8.95 -21.23 -1.35
N PHE A 3 7.69 -20.88 -1.23
CA PHE A 3 7.13 -19.66 -1.79
C PHE A 3 6.54 -18.83 -0.66
N TYR A 4 6.71 -17.52 -0.71
CA TYR A 4 6.30 -16.63 0.37
C TYR A 4 5.64 -15.38 -0.17
N VAL A 5 4.78 -14.80 0.65
CA VAL A 5 4.32 -13.42 0.45
C VAL A 5 4.76 -12.63 1.67
N GLU A 6 5.48 -11.55 1.44
CA GLU A 6 5.89 -10.64 2.49
C GLU A 6 5.09 -9.35 2.38
N GLU A 7 4.51 -8.90 3.48
CA GLU A 7 3.71 -7.69 3.53
C GLU A 7 4.29 -6.79 4.61
N ILE A 8 4.66 -5.59 4.24
CA ILE A 8 5.16 -4.59 5.18
C ILE A 8 4.22 -3.40 5.07
N ALA A 9 3.38 -3.20 6.07
CA ALA A 9 2.41 -2.13 6.07
C ALA A 9 2.81 -1.05 7.07
N VAL A 10 2.43 0.19 6.77
CA VAL A 10 2.51 1.28 7.73
C VAL A 10 1.09 1.77 7.93
N LEU A 11 0.62 1.74 9.15
CA LEU A 11 -0.73 2.18 9.48
C LEU A 11 -0.71 3.67 9.81
N LYS A 12 -1.87 4.28 9.72
CA LYS A 12 -1.98 5.73 9.97
C LYS A 12 -1.68 6.11 11.42
N ASP A 13 -1.79 5.15 12.34
CA ASP A 13 -1.42 5.38 13.74
C ASP A 13 0.08 5.20 14.00
N GLY A 14 0.86 4.90 12.98
CA GLY A 14 2.31 4.72 13.08
C GLY A 14 2.77 3.28 13.27
N ALA A 15 1.85 2.35 13.49
CA ALA A 15 2.23 0.94 13.60
C ALA A 15 2.74 0.44 12.24
N SER A 16 3.67 -0.48 12.26
CA SER A 16 4.29 -1.00 11.04
C SER A 16 4.35 -2.53 11.07
N PRO A 17 3.22 -3.19 10.96
CA PRO A 17 3.20 -4.65 10.99
C PRO A 17 3.87 -5.27 9.77
N ILE A 18 4.54 -6.37 9.99
CA ILE A 18 5.20 -7.15 8.95
C ILE A 18 4.65 -8.56 9.04
N ALA A 19 4.21 -9.11 7.91
CA ALA A 19 3.71 -10.48 7.85
C ALA A 19 4.41 -11.21 6.72
N ILE A 20 4.86 -12.43 6.99
CA ILE A 20 5.46 -13.29 5.99
C ILE A 20 4.68 -14.60 6.04
N THR A 21 4.08 -14.97 4.91
CA THR A 21 3.23 -16.15 4.83
C THR A 21 3.78 -17.10 3.80
N GLU A 22 3.92 -18.37 4.17
CA GLU A 22 4.37 -19.39 3.24
C GLU A 22 3.20 -19.85 2.39
N LYS A 23 3.44 -20.06 1.10
CA LYS A 23 2.44 -20.50 0.15
C LYS A 23 2.88 -21.80 -0.51
N GLN A 24 1.95 -22.51 -1.15
CA GLN A 24 2.21 -23.82 -1.71
C GLN A 24 2.81 -23.76 -3.11
N SER A 25 2.60 -22.67 -3.82
CA SER A 25 3.06 -22.55 -5.21
C SER A 25 3.32 -21.10 -5.56
N GLU A 26 3.99 -20.90 -6.69
CA GLU A 26 4.21 -19.55 -7.24
C GLU A 26 2.88 -18.85 -7.50
N ASN A 27 1.91 -19.57 -8.08
CA ASN A 27 0.63 -18.97 -8.40
C ASN A 27 -0.13 -18.53 -7.16
N GLU A 28 -0.06 -19.33 -6.08
CA GLU A 28 -0.67 -18.94 -4.82
C GLU A 28 0.00 -17.72 -4.23
N ALA A 29 1.33 -17.65 -4.31
CA ALA A 29 2.05 -16.49 -3.80
C ALA A 29 1.67 -15.23 -4.59
N ARG A 30 1.58 -15.34 -5.91
CA ARG A 30 1.18 -14.22 -6.75
C ARG A 30 -0.25 -13.76 -6.47
N ALA A 31 -1.18 -14.72 -6.34
CA ALA A 31 -2.56 -14.38 -6.04
C ALA A 31 -2.68 -13.69 -4.67
N SER A 32 -1.94 -14.19 -3.70
CA SER A 32 -1.94 -13.63 -2.36
C SER A 32 -1.36 -12.21 -2.35
N PHE A 33 -0.32 -11.98 -3.16
CA PHE A 33 0.26 -10.64 -3.34
C PHE A 33 -0.81 -9.66 -3.82
N HIS A 34 -1.54 -10.01 -4.87
CA HIS A 34 -2.56 -9.13 -5.43
C HIS A 34 -3.71 -8.90 -4.44
N GLN A 35 -4.08 -9.93 -3.70
CA GLN A 35 -5.10 -9.82 -2.67
C GLN A 35 -4.67 -8.88 -1.55
N ALA A 36 -3.43 -9.00 -1.11
CA ALA A 36 -2.89 -8.14 -0.04
C ALA A 36 -2.87 -6.68 -0.47
N MET A 37 -2.42 -6.42 -1.71
CA MET A 37 -2.39 -5.06 -2.24
C MET A 37 -3.80 -4.50 -2.35
N ALA A 38 -4.74 -5.28 -2.90
CA ALA A 38 -6.13 -4.82 -3.05
C ALA A 38 -6.76 -4.51 -1.69
N SER A 39 -6.53 -5.37 -0.70
CA SER A 39 -7.08 -5.18 0.64
C SER A 39 -6.52 -3.92 1.30
N ALA A 40 -5.24 -3.67 1.12
CA ALA A 40 -4.59 -2.49 1.70
C ALA A 40 -5.14 -1.20 1.08
N ILE A 41 -5.34 -1.21 -0.23
CA ILE A 41 -5.81 -0.02 -0.95
C ILE A 41 -7.17 0.44 -0.45
N ILE A 42 -8.04 -0.51 -0.08
CA ILE A 42 -9.38 -0.17 0.40
C ILE A 42 -9.46 -0.04 1.91
N ASN A 43 -8.38 -0.26 2.63
CA ASN A 43 -8.38 -0.17 4.08
C ASN A 43 -8.04 1.26 4.52
N PRO A 44 -8.98 1.97 5.17
CA PRO A 44 -8.75 3.37 5.52
C PRO A 44 -7.67 3.57 6.58
N ASN A 45 -7.23 2.50 7.25
CA ASN A 45 -6.21 2.61 8.28
C ASN A 45 -4.79 2.42 7.76
N VAL A 46 -4.63 2.06 6.49
CA VAL A 46 -3.31 1.80 5.91
C VAL A 46 -2.78 3.07 5.27
N ALA A 47 -1.60 3.51 5.69
CA ALA A 47 -0.92 4.66 5.08
C ALA A 47 -0.07 4.22 3.90
N SER A 48 0.57 3.07 3.98
CA SER A 48 1.33 2.53 2.85
C SER A 48 1.50 1.03 3.03
N ILE A 49 1.80 0.35 1.93
CA ILE A 49 2.11 -1.08 1.98
C ILE A 49 3.12 -1.40 0.89
N HIS A 50 4.05 -2.29 1.22
CA HIS A 50 4.96 -2.89 0.27
C HIS A 50 4.78 -4.40 0.38
N CYS A 51 4.55 -5.07 -0.74
CA CYS A 51 4.40 -6.52 -0.77
C CYS A 51 5.34 -7.13 -1.79
N GLU A 52 5.74 -8.35 -1.53
CA GLU A 52 6.54 -9.15 -2.48
C GLU A 52 6.05 -10.58 -2.47
N ALA A 53 5.92 -11.17 -3.65
CA ALA A 53 5.74 -12.61 -3.80
C ALA A 53 7.09 -13.16 -4.25
N LYS A 54 7.67 -14.06 -3.46
CA LYS A 54 9.05 -14.48 -3.67
C LYS A 54 9.25 -15.95 -3.30
N ASN A 55 10.42 -16.46 -3.61
CA ASN A 55 10.76 -17.84 -3.26
C ASN A 55 11.95 -17.87 -2.30
N SER A 56 12.26 -19.08 -1.81
CA SER A 56 13.29 -19.27 -0.79
C SER A 56 14.71 -19.14 -1.32
N VAL A 57 14.91 -19.04 -2.62
CA VAL A 57 16.24 -18.90 -3.23
C VAL A 57 16.47 -17.49 -3.76
N GLY A 58 15.63 -16.52 -3.37
CA GLY A 58 15.86 -15.12 -3.70
C GLY A 58 15.16 -14.61 -4.93
N GLY A 59 14.34 -15.44 -5.61
CA GLY A 59 13.56 -14.98 -6.75
C GLY A 59 12.36 -14.18 -6.31
N ILE A 60 12.08 -13.08 -6.99
CA ILE A 60 10.91 -12.26 -6.72
C ILE A 60 10.01 -12.31 -7.95
N TYR A 61 8.77 -12.75 -7.76
CA TYR A 61 7.82 -12.89 -8.86
C TYR A 61 6.98 -11.63 -9.04
N GLU A 62 6.60 -11.01 -7.93
CA GLU A 62 5.79 -9.79 -7.93
C GLU A 62 6.29 -8.90 -6.83
N SER A 63 6.24 -7.60 -7.05
CA SER A 63 6.64 -6.64 -6.04
C SER A 63 5.86 -5.36 -6.28
N GLY A 64 5.41 -4.72 -5.24
CA GLY A 64 4.66 -3.49 -5.39
C GLY A 64 4.58 -2.68 -4.11
N THR A 65 4.43 -1.38 -4.29
CA THR A 65 4.27 -0.45 -3.18
C THR A 65 3.09 0.46 -3.50
N TRP A 66 2.24 0.66 -2.50
CA TRP A 66 1.14 1.61 -2.60
C TRP A 66 1.22 2.57 -1.43
N ILE A 67 1.02 3.83 -1.71
CA ILE A 67 1.01 4.87 -0.67
C ILE A 67 -0.32 5.57 -0.76
N ALA A 68 -1.02 5.64 0.37
CA ALA A 68 -2.32 6.28 0.41
C ALA A 68 -2.19 7.74 0.05
N PRO A 69 -3.11 8.27 -0.76
CA PRO A 69 -3.07 9.69 -1.07
C PRO A 69 -3.28 10.51 0.20
N VAL A 70 -2.51 11.56 0.31
CA VAL A 70 -2.70 12.49 1.42
C VAL A 70 -3.96 13.28 1.11
N GLU A 71 -4.89 13.28 2.08
CA GLU A 71 -6.08 14.05 1.92
C GLU A 71 -5.73 15.48 1.78
N PRO A 72 -6.23 16.19 0.78
CA PRO A 72 -5.93 17.60 0.66
C PRO A 72 -6.51 18.30 1.86
N THR A 73 -5.71 19.14 2.44
CA THR A 73 -6.16 20.00 3.50
C THR A 73 -7.23 20.87 2.91
N PRO A 74 -8.37 20.94 3.57
CA PRO A 74 -9.38 21.85 3.07
C PRO A 74 -8.80 23.19 3.15
N GLU A 75 -8.19 23.65 2.15
CA GLU A 75 -7.61 24.85 2.10
C GLU A 75 -8.53 25.75 1.88
N PRO A 76 -8.47 26.52 2.46
CA PRO A 76 -9.31 27.62 2.18
C PRO A 76 -9.24 27.89 0.72
N GLU A 77 -9.09 27.37 0.51
CA GLU A 77 -8.84 27.49 -0.54
C GLU A 77 -9.09 28.32 -1.00
N PRO A 78 -9.02 28.66 -1.05
CA PRO A 78 -8.81 29.37 -1.47
C PRO A 78 -9.19 30.05 -1.73
N THR A 79 -8.92 29.86 -1.62
CA THR A 79 -9.02 30.36 -1.78
C THR A 79 -9.37 31.01 -2.25
N THR A 80 -9.40 31.05 -2.26
CA THR A 80 -9.43 31.55 -2.63
C THR A 80 -9.71 32.29 -3.06
N ASP A 81 -9.68 32.22 -3.03
CA ASP A 81 -9.66 32.85 -3.28
C ASP A 81 -9.85 33.54 -3.72
N THR A 82 -9.91 33.45 -3.74
CA THR A 82 -9.83 34.09 -4.02
C THR A 82 -10.14 34.80 -4.38
N THR A 83 -10.12 34.72 -4.32
CA THR A 83 -10.16 35.38 -4.51
C THR A 83 -10.42 36.05 -4.88
N ASP A 84 -10.40 35.80 -4.77
CA ASP A 84 -10.43 36.39 -4.96
C ASP A 84 -10.63 37.04 -5.47
N GLU A 85 -10.62 36.84 -5.43
CA GLU A 85 -10.62 37.42 -5.73
C GLU A 85 -10.77 38.06 -6.21
N VAL A 86 -10.83 38.03 -6.20
CA VAL A 86 -10.77 38.66 -6.58
C VAL A 86 -11.00 39.36 -6.94
N VAL A 87 -10.94 39.34 -6.83
CA VAL A 87 -10.86 40.01 -7.23
C VAL A 87 -11.08 40.61 -7.38
N ALA A 88 -10.82 40.64 -7.47
CA ALA A 88 -10.77 41.38 -7.59
C ALA A 88 -11.08 41.97 -7.73
#